data_bfe6500a59f779e205f04b2291b4868d
#
_entry.id   bfe6500a59f779e205f04b2291b4868d
#
_cell.length_a   1.000
_cell.length_b   1.000
_cell.length_c   1.000
_cell.angle_alpha   90.00
_cell.angle_beta   90.00
_cell.angle_gamma   90.00
#
_symmetry.space_group_name_H-M   'P 1'
#
loop_
_entity.id
_entity.type
_entity.pdbx_description
1 polymer ?
#
loop_
_entity_poly.entity_id
_entity_poly.type
_entity_poly.pdbx_seq_one_letter_code
_entity_poly.pdbx_strand_id
1 'polypeptide(L)'
;IHPASGGISGILTRIQAHEYSLIDIRKLIRRHSSVIHFTTPRIAIRALGRSQVRIGEQLIPVSAWKTQSVRDLFFYVLQNTEGVTKEEIGEAFWPESDQEDVRVRFKNAIYRLRHALGTESVTLIEEEYRFNRTMDYDYDVENFLQEISMAQAANERTTQITHLVNAV
;
A
#
# COMPACT_ATOMS: atom_id res chain seq x y z
N ILE A 1 -6.29 17.10 -42.39
CA ILE A 1 -5.18 16.18 -42.06
C ILE A 1 -4.61 16.64 -40.72
N HIS A 2 -4.95 15.95 -39.63
CA HIS A 2 -4.40 16.20 -38.31
C HIS A 2 -3.50 15.03 -37.92
N PRO A 3 -2.18 15.20 -37.82
CA PRO A 3 -1.31 14.20 -37.22
C PRO A 3 -0.69 14.75 -35.91
N ALA A 4 -1.45 14.90 -34.84
CA ALA A 4 -0.87 15.38 -33.57
C ALA A 4 -1.24 14.58 -32.31
N SER A 5 -2.10 13.58 -32.38
CA SER A 5 -2.52 12.85 -31.19
C SER A 5 -1.57 11.71 -30.75
N GLY A 6 -0.73 11.20 -31.65
CA GLY A 6 0.22 10.13 -31.31
C GLY A 6 1.43 10.58 -30.47
N GLY A 7 1.88 11.82 -30.63
CA GLY A 7 3.07 12.33 -29.94
C GLY A 7 2.87 12.56 -28.44
N ILE A 8 1.73 13.11 -28.04
CA ILE A 8 1.44 13.45 -26.65
C ILE A 8 1.22 12.18 -25.81
N SER A 9 0.48 11.20 -26.35
CA SER A 9 0.26 9.91 -25.67
C SER A 9 1.58 9.15 -25.43
N GLY A 10 2.47 9.12 -26.42
CA GLY A 10 3.80 8.52 -26.27
C GLY A 10 4.70 9.22 -25.24
N ILE A 11 4.61 10.55 -25.16
CA ILE A 11 5.35 11.32 -24.15
C ILE A 11 4.79 11.04 -22.76
N LEU A 12 3.48 11.03 -22.57
CA LEU A 12 2.83 10.74 -21.28
C LEU A 12 3.17 9.31 -20.80
N THR A 13 3.15 8.31 -21.67
CA THR A 13 3.54 6.94 -21.34
C THR A 13 5.00 6.87 -20.89
N ARG A 14 5.90 7.60 -21.54
CA ARG A 14 7.33 7.65 -21.16
C ARG A 14 7.55 8.38 -19.83
N ILE A 15 6.81 9.45 -19.57
CA ILE A 15 6.85 10.17 -18.29
C ILE A 15 6.34 9.24 -17.17
N GLN A 16 5.22 8.54 -17.36
CA GLN A 16 4.69 7.58 -16.38
C GLN A 16 5.68 6.45 -16.10
N ALA A 17 6.28 5.84 -17.14
CA ALA A 17 7.29 4.80 -16.95
C ALA A 17 8.51 5.32 -16.19
N HIS A 18 8.91 6.57 -16.41
CA HIS A 18 10.01 7.19 -15.69
C HIS A 18 9.65 7.50 -14.23
N GLU A 19 8.43 7.95 -13.96
CA GLU A 19 7.94 8.12 -12.58
C GLU A 19 7.93 6.81 -11.79
N TYR A 20 7.45 5.71 -12.39
CA TYR A 20 7.48 4.39 -11.74
C TYR A 20 8.91 3.96 -11.38
N SER A 21 9.88 4.15 -12.28
CA SER A 21 11.28 3.83 -11.99
C SER A 21 11.86 4.69 -10.87
N LEU A 22 11.44 5.95 -10.75
CA LEU A 22 11.83 6.83 -9.65
C LEU A 22 11.23 6.41 -8.31
N ILE A 23 10.00 5.88 -8.29
CA ILE A 23 9.37 5.36 -7.07
C ILE A 23 10.18 4.19 -6.51
N ASP A 24 10.57 3.24 -7.34
CA ASP A 24 11.39 2.10 -6.90
C ASP A 24 12.77 2.51 -6.39
N ILE A 25 13.41 3.46 -7.07
CA ILE A 25 14.68 4.05 -6.61
C ILE A 25 14.51 4.75 -5.26
N ARG A 26 13.44 5.52 -5.06
CA ARG A 26 13.13 6.18 -3.79
C ARG A 26 12.92 5.17 -2.66
N LYS A 27 12.17 4.07 -2.92
CA LYS A 27 11.98 2.97 -1.96
C LYS A 27 13.32 2.34 -1.58
N LEU A 28 14.16 2.06 -2.58
CA LEU A 28 15.48 1.47 -2.37
C LEU A 28 16.39 2.38 -1.51
N ILE A 29 16.45 3.67 -1.84
CA ILE A 29 17.26 4.65 -1.09
C ILE A 29 16.77 4.74 0.36
N ARG A 30 15.46 4.82 0.62
CA ARG A 30 14.91 4.85 1.99
C ARG A 30 15.30 3.64 2.83
N ARG A 31 15.36 2.45 2.22
CA ARG A 31 15.74 1.21 2.92
C ARG A 31 17.21 1.16 3.28
N HIS A 32 18.07 1.75 2.46
CA HIS A 32 19.53 1.63 2.61
C HIS A 32 20.22 2.88 3.17
N SER A 33 19.51 3.97 3.42
CA SER A 33 20.11 5.21 3.90
C SER A 33 19.28 5.85 5.00
N SER A 34 19.76 5.75 6.22
CA SER A 34 19.24 6.50 7.38
C SER A 34 19.60 8.00 7.33
N VAL A 35 20.48 8.40 6.43
CA VAL A 35 21.06 9.75 6.38
C VAL A 35 20.41 10.66 5.32
N ILE A 36 19.74 10.07 4.32
CA ILE A 36 19.22 10.83 3.19
C ILE A 36 17.69 10.85 3.22
N HIS A 37 17.11 11.89 3.77
CA HIS A 37 15.66 12.18 3.74
C HIS A 37 15.25 12.81 2.41
N PHE A 38 15.41 12.08 1.28
CA PHE A 38 15.15 12.68 -0.03
C PHE A 38 13.68 12.86 -0.38
N THR A 39 12.80 12.03 0.15
CA THR A 39 11.37 12.17 -0.09
C THR A 39 10.55 11.48 0.98
N THR A 40 9.59 12.19 1.53
CA THR A 40 8.54 11.60 2.35
C THR A 40 7.72 10.64 1.48
N PRO A 41 7.50 9.38 1.91
CA PRO A 41 6.62 8.49 1.17
C PRO A 41 5.23 9.09 1.09
N ARG A 42 4.55 8.90 -0.04
CA ARG A 42 3.17 9.36 -0.19
C ARG A 42 2.27 8.74 0.87
N ILE A 43 2.43 7.43 1.13
CA ILE A 43 1.72 6.74 2.21
C ILE A 43 2.74 6.00 3.08
N ALA A 44 2.80 6.34 4.36
CA ALA A 44 3.57 5.59 5.36
C ALA A 44 2.62 4.79 6.24
N ILE A 45 2.82 3.48 6.29
CA ILE A 45 1.97 2.52 7.00
C ILE A 45 2.82 1.86 8.08
N ARG A 46 2.34 1.93 9.32
CA ARG A 46 2.94 1.26 10.47
C ARG A 46 1.91 0.31 11.06
N ALA A 47 2.25 -0.98 11.13
CA ALA A 47 1.42 -2.02 11.70
C ALA A 47 2.14 -2.81 12.81
N LEU A 48 3.46 -2.75 12.85
CA LEU A 48 4.23 -3.28 13.96
C LEU A 48 4.06 -2.36 15.19
N GLY A 49 3.33 -2.83 16.19
CA GLY A 49 2.95 -2.05 17.36
C GLY A 49 1.64 -1.29 17.19
N ARG A 50 1.62 0.01 17.51
CA ARG A 50 0.43 0.84 17.35
C ARG A 50 0.24 1.20 15.89
N SER A 51 -0.82 0.68 15.27
CA SER A 51 -1.10 0.91 13.86
C SER A 51 -1.36 2.38 13.54
N GLN A 52 -0.66 2.90 12.53
CA GLN A 52 -0.75 4.28 12.05
C GLN A 52 -0.62 4.33 10.54
N VAL A 53 -1.32 5.27 9.92
CA VAL A 53 -1.18 5.56 8.49
C VAL A 53 -1.02 7.06 8.32
N ARG A 54 -0.04 7.46 7.50
CA ARG A 54 0.25 8.87 7.18
C ARG A 54 0.20 9.05 5.67
N ILE A 55 -0.25 10.23 5.24
CA ILE A 55 -0.08 10.69 3.86
C ILE A 55 0.81 11.92 3.89
N GLY A 56 1.97 11.83 3.26
CA GLY A 56 3.03 12.80 3.46
C GLY A 56 3.35 12.94 4.95
N GLU A 57 3.35 14.16 5.46
CA GLU A 57 3.60 14.45 6.88
C GLU A 57 2.34 14.31 7.79
N GLN A 58 1.16 14.13 7.21
CA GLN A 58 -0.08 14.15 7.96
C GLN A 58 -0.51 12.74 8.39
N LEU A 59 -0.68 12.56 9.71
CA LEU A 59 -1.31 11.35 10.25
C LEU A 59 -2.78 11.34 9.88
N ILE A 60 -3.27 10.22 9.32
CA ILE A 60 -4.70 10.02 9.08
C ILE A 60 -5.39 9.83 10.42
N PRO A 61 -6.24 10.76 10.85
CA PRO A 61 -6.93 10.63 12.13
C PRO A 61 -7.99 9.52 12.06
N VAL A 62 -8.33 8.96 13.22
CA VAL A 62 -9.37 7.92 13.34
C VAL A 62 -10.69 8.36 12.70
N SER A 63 -11.03 9.65 12.81
CA SER A 63 -12.23 10.23 12.22
C SER A 63 -12.28 10.19 10.69
N ALA A 64 -11.13 10.19 10.01
CA ALA A 64 -11.07 10.09 8.55
C ALA A 64 -11.53 8.72 8.03
N TRP A 65 -11.29 7.66 8.79
CA TRP A 65 -11.78 6.31 8.47
C TRP A 65 -13.28 6.15 8.68
N LYS A 66 -13.94 7.08 9.41
CA LYS A 66 -15.36 7.04 9.81
C LYS A 66 -15.73 5.89 10.75
N THR A 67 -15.19 4.69 10.55
CA THR A 67 -15.40 3.53 11.41
C THR A 67 -14.10 2.72 11.55
N GLN A 68 -13.98 1.98 12.65
CA GLN A 68 -12.89 1.03 12.88
C GLN A 68 -12.84 -0.02 11.75
N SER A 69 -14.00 -0.54 11.35
CA SER A 69 -14.15 -1.54 10.29
C SER A 69 -13.52 -1.11 8.96
N VAL A 70 -13.58 0.19 8.58
CA VAL A 70 -12.95 0.69 7.36
C VAL A 70 -11.43 0.67 7.45
N ARG A 71 -10.88 0.99 8.63
CA ARG A 71 -9.44 0.91 8.87
C ARG A 71 -8.98 -0.56 8.86
N ASP A 72 -9.71 -1.45 9.49
CA ASP A 72 -9.40 -2.86 9.54
C ASP A 72 -9.49 -3.50 8.14
N LEU A 73 -10.48 -3.09 7.33
CA LEU A 73 -10.57 -3.46 5.92
C LEU A 73 -9.33 -3.01 5.11
N PHE A 74 -8.81 -1.83 5.38
CA PHE A 74 -7.56 -1.39 4.73
C PHE A 74 -6.41 -2.34 5.02
N PHE A 75 -6.17 -2.70 6.29
CA PHE A 75 -5.11 -3.62 6.66
C PHE A 75 -5.36 -5.03 6.13
N TYR A 76 -6.62 -5.46 6.06
CA TYR A 76 -7.00 -6.75 5.48
C TYR A 76 -6.64 -6.82 3.99
N VAL A 77 -7.02 -5.80 3.20
CA VAL A 77 -6.66 -5.72 1.78
C VAL A 77 -5.14 -5.56 1.58
N LEU A 78 -4.47 -4.80 2.44
CA LEU A 78 -3.02 -4.60 2.38
C LEU A 78 -2.25 -5.90 2.64
N GLN A 79 -2.71 -6.72 3.59
CA GLN A 79 -2.06 -7.98 3.97
C GLN A 79 -2.25 -9.07 2.91
N ASN A 80 -3.37 -9.07 2.20
CA ASN A 80 -3.67 -10.04 1.16
C ASN A 80 -3.10 -9.58 -0.18
N THR A 81 -1.88 -10.01 -0.48
CA THR A 81 -1.12 -9.57 -1.67
C THR A 81 -1.73 -10.04 -2.98
N GLU A 82 -2.34 -11.22 -2.97
CA GLU A 82 -3.00 -11.81 -4.14
C GLU A 82 -4.34 -11.16 -4.46
N GLY A 83 -4.88 -10.38 -3.53
CA GLY A 83 -6.18 -9.74 -3.62
C GLY A 83 -7.23 -10.43 -2.78
N VAL A 84 -8.39 -9.81 -2.66
CA VAL A 84 -9.55 -10.34 -1.95
C VAL A 84 -10.81 -10.02 -2.73
N THR A 85 -11.71 -10.97 -2.82
CA THR A 85 -13.02 -10.78 -3.43
C THR A 85 -13.98 -10.03 -2.50
N LYS A 86 -15.04 -9.49 -3.07
CA LYS A 86 -16.10 -8.85 -2.27
C LYS A 86 -16.76 -9.86 -1.31
N GLU A 87 -16.91 -11.10 -1.74
CA GLU A 87 -17.49 -12.19 -0.99
C GLU A 87 -16.63 -12.53 0.24
N GLU A 88 -15.32 -12.71 0.07
CA GLU A 88 -14.39 -12.93 1.19
C GLU A 88 -14.38 -11.78 2.19
N ILE A 89 -14.43 -10.54 1.70
CA ILE A 89 -14.56 -9.36 2.57
C ILE A 89 -15.89 -9.40 3.32
N GLY A 90 -16.98 -9.78 2.65
CA GLY A 90 -18.31 -9.92 3.24
C GLY A 90 -18.31 -10.92 4.38
N GLU A 91 -17.76 -12.10 4.17
CA GLU A 91 -17.64 -13.16 5.17
C GLU A 91 -16.76 -12.74 6.36
N ALA A 92 -15.64 -12.05 6.08
CA ALA A 92 -14.71 -11.63 7.13
C ALA A 92 -15.26 -10.50 8.01
N PHE A 93 -16.02 -9.56 7.43
CA PHE A 93 -16.43 -8.34 8.14
C PHE A 93 -17.90 -8.29 8.53
N TRP A 94 -18.77 -9.05 7.85
CA TRP A 94 -20.23 -9.03 8.04
C TRP A 94 -20.85 -10.42 7.88
N PRO A 95 -20.39 -11.45 8.61
CA PRO A 95 -20.83 -12.84 8.42
C PRO A 95 -22.32 -13.05 8.68
N GLU A 96 -22.92 -12.21 9.54
CA GLU A 96 -24.35 -12.30 9.90
C GLU A 96 -25.27 -11.47 9.00
N SER A 97 -24.71 -10.79 7.98
CA SER A 97 -25.49 -9.93 7.08
C SER A 97 -25.95 -10.71 5.85
N ASP A 98 -27.12 -10.37 5.33
CA ASP A 98 -27.56 -10.90 4.03
C ASP A 98 -26.77 -10.26 2.86
N GLN A 99 -26.93 -10.83 1.68
CA GLN A 99 -26.14 -10.41 0.51
C GLN A 99 -26.37 -8.95 0.11
N GLU A 100 -27.60 -8.44 0.27
CA GLU A 100 -27.90 -7.04 -0.09
C GLU A 100 -27.28 -6.08 0.93
N ASP A 101 -27.35 -6.39 2.21
CA ASP A 101 -26.69 -5.64 3.27
C ASP A 101 -25.16 -5.66 3.11
N VAL A 102 -24.56 -6.81 2.80
CA VAL A 102 -23.14 -6.91 2.50
C VAL A 102 -22.76 -6.01 1.33
N ARG A 103 -23.55 -6.00 0.25
CA ARG A 103 -23.31 -5.16 -0.93
C ARG A 103 -23.27 -3.68 -0.57
N VAL A 104 -24.22 -3.22 0.23
CA VAL A 104 -24.31 -1.81 0.66
C VAL A 104 -23.16 -1.44 1.60
N ARG A 105 -22.89 -2.27 2.60
CA ARG A 105 -21.80 -2.06 3.57
C ARG A 105 -20.44 -2.04 2.88
N PHE A 106 -20.18 -2.99 2.00
CA PHE A 106 -18.97 -3.08 1.21
C PHE A 106 -18.75 -1.83 0.36
N LYS A 107 -19.75 -1.42 -0.44
CA LYS A 107 -19.67 -0.21 -1.27
C LYS A 107 -19.31 1.02 -0.43
N ASN A 108 -19.95 1.18 0.72
CA ASN A 108 -19.69 2.28 1.64
C ASN A 108 -18.29 2.19 2.26
N ALA A 109 -17.82 1.01 2.62
CA ALA A 109 -16.51 0.79 3.21
C ALA A 109 -15.39 1.12 2.21
N ILE A 110 -15.47 0.60 0.98
CA ILE A 110 -14.51 0.92 -0.09
C ILE A 110 -14.51 2.42 -0.45
N TYR A 111 -15.70 3.04 -0.52
CA TYR A 111 -15.80 4.47 -0.75
C TYR A 111 -15.06 5.28 0.33
N ARG A 112 -15.31 4.97 1.62
CA ARG A 112 -14.67 5.63 2.76
C ARG A 112 -13.16 5.40 2.78
N LEU A 113 -12.72 4.19 2.50
CA LEU A 113 -11.31 3.82 2.39
C LEU A 113 -10.61 4.66 1.31
N ARG A 114 -11.18 4.70 0.12
CA ARG A 114 -10.66 5.51 -0.99
C ARG A 114 -10.70 7.01 -0.69
N HIS A 115 -11.69 7.46 0.06
CA HIS A 115 -11.75 8.86 0.49
C HIS A 115 -10.64 9.21 1.50
N ALA A 116 -10.28 8.27 2.38
CA ALA A 116 -9.23 8.47 3.39
C ALA A 116 -7.82 8.41 2.78
N LEU A 117 -7.56 7.54 1.79
CA LEU A 117 -6.23 7.25 1.26
C LEU A 117 -5.98 7.74 -0.17
N GLY A 118 -7.03 8.15 -0.88
CA GLY A 118 -7.01 8.42 -2.32
C GLY A 118 -7.63 7.28 -3.13
N THR A 119 -8.27 7.64 -4.25
CA THR A 119 -9.05 6.70 -5.09
C THR A 119 -8.21 5.58 -5.69
N GLU A 120 -6.93 5.82 -5.90
CA GLU A 120 -5.95 4.89 -6.47
C GLU A 120 -5.36 3.90 -5.44
N SER A 121 -5.65 4.08 -4.14
CA SER A 121 -5.06 3.25 -3.07
C SER A 121 -5.51 1.79 -3.11
N VAL A 122 -6.75 1.54 -3.55
CA VAL A 122 -7.31 0.20 -3.72
C VAL A 122 -7.88 0.06 -5.13
N THR A 123 -7.35 -0.87 -5.88
CA THR A 123 -7.73 -1.20 -7.25
C THR A 123 -8.58 -2.45 -7.29
N LEU A 124 -9.40 -2.58 -8.33
CA LEU A 124 -10.15 -3.79 -8.65
C LEU A 124 -9.53 -4.40 -9.92
N ILE A 125 -9.01 -5.60 -9.82
CA ILE A 125 -8.39 -6.35 -10.91
C ILE A 125 -8.99 -7.76 -10.87
N GLU A 126 -9.61 -8.22 -11.96
CA GLU A 126 -10.19 -9.56 -12.06
C GLU A 126 -11.13 -9.92 -10.90
N GLU A 127 -11.99 -8.97 -10.51
CA GLU A 127 -12.94 -9.07 -9.39
C GLU A 127 -12.31 -9.09 -7.98
N GLU A 128 -11.00 -8.94 -7.86
CA GLU A 128 -10.26 -8.86 -6.60
C GLU A 128 -9.85 -7.43 -6.24
N TYR A 129 -10.05 -7.07 -5.01
CA TYR A 129 -9.60 -5.79 -4.44
C TYR A 129 -8.20 -5.94 -3.89
N ARG A 130 -7.29 -5.08 -4.39
CA ARG A 130 -5.86 -5.11 -4.03
C ARG A 130 -5.40 -3.73 -3.60
N PHE A 131 -4.51 -3.67 -2.63
CA PHE A 131 -3.76 -2.44 -2.39
C PHE A 131 -2.85 -2.15 -3.57
N ASN A 132 -2.87 -0.93 -4.05
CA ASN A 132 -2.07 -0.52 -5.21
C ASN A 132 -0.59 -0.35 -4.82
N ARG A 133 0.18 -1.41 -4.98
CA ARG A 133 1.62 -1.43 -4.67
C ARG A 133 2.50 -0.66 -5.66
N THR A 134 1.92 -0.11 -6.73
CA THR A 134 2.66 0.79 -7.65
C THR A 134 2.71 2.22 -7.11
N MET A 135 1.96 2.55 -6.06
CA MET A 135 2.05 3.83 -5.38
C MET A 135 3.37 3.99 -4.62
N ASP A 136 3.76 5.23 -4.36
CA ASP A 136 4.86 5.53 -3.44
C ASP A 136 4.38 5.32 -2.00
N TYR A 137 4.75 4.19 -1.41
CA TYR A 137 4.39 3.82 -0.03
C TYR A 137 5.57 3.21 0.70
N ASP A 138 5.47 3.22 2.02
CA ASP A 138 6.40 2.55 2.94
C ASP A 138 5.59 1.77 3.97
N TYR A 139 5.80 0.46 4.07
CA TYR A 139 5.09 -0.44 4.98
C TYR A 139 6.08 -1.21 5.84
N ASP A 140 6.02 -1.00 7.15
CA ASP A 140 6.98 -1.55 8.11
C ASP A 140 7.01 -3.09 8.14
N VAL A 141 5.87 -3.76 7.95
CA VAL A 141 5.84 -5.23 7.88
C VAL A 141 6.57 -5.76 6.66
N GLU A 142 6.40 -5.15 5.48
CA GLU A 142 7.14 -5.55 4.28
C GLU A 142 8.64 -5.33 4.45
N ASN A 143 9.03 -4.20 5.05
CA ASN A 143 10.44 -3.91 5.34
C ASN A 143 11.02 -4.93 6.33
N PHE A 144 10.29 -5.24 7.41
CA PHE A 144 10.68 -6.25 8.38
C PHE A 144 10.88 -7.62 7.72
N LEU A 145 9.91 -8.10 6.95
CA LEU A 145 9.99 -9.39 6.26
C LEU A 145 11.15 -9.45 5.26
N GLN A 146 11.40 -8.34 4.57
CA GLN A 146 12.54 -8.25 3.65
C GLN A 146 13.88 -8.35 4.39
N GLU A 147 14.05 -7.62 5.50
CA GLU A 147 15.29 -7.69 6.30
C GLU A 147 15.51 -9.09 6.88
N ILE A 148 14.46 -9.76 7.36
CA ILE A 148 14.51 -11.16 7.80
C ILE A 148 14.96 -12.09 6.64
N SER A 149 14.39 -11.92 5.47
CA SER A 149 14.75 -12.72 4.28
C SER A 149 16.23 -12.50 3.89
N MET A 150 16.69 -11.24 3.92
CA MET A 150 18.09 -10.90 3.66
C MET A 150 19.04 -11.49 4.70
N ALA A 151 18.65 -11.46 5.98
CA ALA A 151 19.43 -12.10 7.05
C ALA A 151 19.57 -13.61 6.85
N GLN A 152 18.48 -14.27 6.44
CA GLN A 152 18.49 -15.72 6.16
C GLN A 152 19.33 -16.10 4.95
N ALA A 153 19.39 -15.25 3.93
CA ALA A 153 20.16 -15.46 2.71
C ALA A 153 21.65 -15.10 2.86
N ALA A 154 22.01 -14.33 3.88
CA ALA A 154 23.39 -13.87 4.07
C ALA A 154 24.31 -15.00 4.54
N ASN A 155 25.44 -15.15 3.88
CA ASN A 155 26.46 -16.15 4.24
C ASN A 155 27.37 -15.71 5.39
N GLU A 156 27.51 -14.41 5.61
CA GLU A 156 28.37 -13.86 6.64
C GLU A 156 27.58 -13.46 7.89
N ARG A 157 28.06 -13.88 9.06
CA ARG A 157 27.40 -13.59 10.34
C ARG A 157 27.25 -12.07 10.62
N THR A 158 28.21 -11.27 10.20
CA THR A 158 28.15 -9.80 10.36
C THR A 158 27.00 -9.20 9.56
N THR A 159 26.84 -9.66 8.31
CA THR A 159 25.74 -9.25 7.42
C THR A 159 24.39 -9.71 7.97
N GLN A 160 24.28 -10.93 8.48
CA GLN A 160 23.08 -11.43 9.16
C GLN A 160 22.66 -10.54 10.32
N ILE A 161 23.62 -10.20 11.22
CA ILE A 161 23.35 -9.35 12.37
C ILE A 161 22.88 -7.96 11.91
N THR A 162 23.51 -7.40 10.89
CA THR A 162 23.13 -6.08 10.36
C THR A 162 21.67 -6.07 9.91
N HIS A 163 21.24 -7.07 9.14
CA HIS A 163 19.85 -7.18 8.69
C HIS A 163 18.87 -7.41 9.86
N LEU A 164 19.23 -8.24 10.83
CA LEU A 164 18.38 -8.46 12.02
C LEU A 164 18.23 -7.19 12.86
N VAL A 165 19.27 -6.36 12.95
CA VAL A 165 19.20 -5.07 13.65
C VAL A 165 18.35 -4.07 12.88
N ASN A 166 18.42 -4.07 11.54
CA ASN A 166 17.57 -3.21 10.69
C ASN A 166 16.10 -3.60 10.72
N ALA A 167 15.78 -4.87 11.04
CA ALA A 167 14.41 -5.37 11.13
C ALA A 167 13.67 -4.89 12.40
N VAL A 168 14.36 -4.43 13.44
CA VAL A 168 13.82 -4.01 14.75
C VAL A 168 13.77 -2.50 14.86
#